data_9f5074a0b28bb1ba528e1bdc0b6679d4
#
_entry.id   9f5074a0b28bb1ba528e1bdc0b6679d4
#
_cell.length_a   1.000
_cell.length_b   1.000
_cell.length_c   1.000
_cell.angle_alpha   90.00
_cell.angle_beta   90.00
_cell.angle_gamma   90.00
#
_symmetry.space_group_name_H-M   'P 1'
#
loop_
_entity.id
_entity.type
_entity.pdbx_description
1 polymer ?
#
loop_
_entity_poly.entity_id
_entity_poly.type
_entity_poly.pdbx_seq_one_letter_code
_entity_poly.pdbx_strand_id
1 'polypeptide(L)' 'MVDLTEQEKAAIRATVKLVAEIMEEIGWHTRLLDLTEHQVLTLIEVAVGGFQDAMRDIVAAHPDMDPEVPF' A
#
# COMPACT_ATOMS: atom_id res chain seq x y z
N MET A 1 -10.83 -5.47 15.67
CA MET A 1 -9.96 -4.60 14.88
C MET A 1 -8.51 -4.91 15.19
N VAL A 2 -7.68 -5.03 14.18
CA VAL A 2 -6.26 -5.33 14.37
C VAL A 2 -5.49 -4.03 14.59
N ASP A 3 -4.66 -4.03 15.63
CA ASP A 3 -3.78 -2.88 15.87
C ASP A 3 -2.56 -3.00 14.95
N LEU A 4 -2.36 -1.99 14.14
CA LEU A 4 -1.22 -1.94 13.24
C LEU A 4 -0.02 -1.38 13.97
N THR A 5 1.16 -1.92 13.68
CA THR A 5 2.40 -1.38 14.21
C THR A 5 2.70 -0.04 13.53
N GLU A 6 3.63 0.73 14.10
CA GLU A 6 4.06 1.99 13.49
C GLU A 6 4.68 1.75 12.13
N GLN A 7 5.40 0.65 11.95
CA GLN A 7 6.00 0.29 10.68
C GLN A 7 4.93 0.00 9.63
N GLU A 8 3.88 -0.71 10.02
CA GLU A 8 2.78 -1.01 9.11
C GLU A 8 2.03 0.27 8.72
N LYS A 9 1.80 1.15 9.67
CA LYS A 9 1.15 2.44 9.39
C LYS A 9 1.99 3.29 8.45
N ALA A 10 3.31 3.31 8.65
CA ALA A 10 4.21 4.02 7.76
C ALA A 10 4.20 3.43 6.35
N ALA A 11 4.15 2.10 6.24
CA ALA A 11 4.07 1.42 4.95
C ALA A 11 2.77 1.74 4.23
N ILE A 12 1.67 1.80 4.96
CA ILE A 12 0.38 2.18 4.39
C ILE A 12 0.44 3.61 3.85
N ARG A 13 0.99 4.54 4.62
CA ARG A 13 1.13 5.93 4.17
C ARG A 13 1.99 6.05 2.93
N ALA A 14 3.09 5.29 2.85
CA ALA A 14 3.95 5.28 1.67
C ALA A 14 3.20 4.74 0.46
N THR A 15 2.32 3.76 0.65
CA THR A 15 1.53 3.15 -0.41
C THR A 15 0.49 4.12 -0.97
N VAL A 16 0.01 5.08 -0.17
CA VAL A 16 -0.97 6.07 -0.62
C VAL A 16 -0.51 6.80 -1.87
N LYS A 17 0.76 7.14 -1.95
CA LYS A 17 1.30 7.85 -3.13
C LYS A 17 1.15 7.04 -4.40
N LEU A 18 1.41 5.74 -4.32
CA LEU A 18 1.32 4.85 -5.48
C LEU A 18 -0.12 4.70 -5.94
N VAL A 19 -1.03 4.53 -4.99
CA VAL A 19 -2.46 4.42 -5.30
C VAL A 19 -2.96 5.75 -5.88
N ALA A 20 -2.50 6.87 -5.35
CA ALA A 20 -2.88 8.18 -5.84
C ALA A 20 -2.44 8.38 -7.30
N GLU A 21 -1.25 7.90 -7.66
CA GLU A 21 -0.79 7.98 -9.04
C GLU A 21 -1.70 7.23 -9.99
N ILE A 22 -2.16 6.05 -9.59
CA ILE A 22 -3.10 5.28 -10.39
C ILE A 22 -4.45 6.03 -10.49
N MET A 23 -4.91 6.62 -9.40
CA MET A 23 -6.14 7.40 -9.42
C MET A 23 -6.03 8.64 -10.30
N GLU A 24 -4.82 9.25 -10.39
CA GLU A 24 -4.59 10.35 -11.32
C GLU A 24 -4.80 9.90 -12.77
N GLU A 25 -4.34 8.71 -13.10
CA GLU A 25 -4.52 8.16 -14.45
C GLU A 25 -5.98 7.81 -14.72
N ILE A 26 -6.66 7.24 -13.74
CA ILE A 26 -8.09 6.89 -13.87
C ILE A 26 -8.94 8.15 -13.92
N GLY A 27 -8.61 9.13 -13.08
CA GLY A 27 -9.38 10.35 -12.88
C GLY A 27 -10.11 10.36 -11.56
N TRP A 28 -9.82 11.36 -10.74
CA TRP A 28 -10.41 11.47 -9.40
C TRP A 28 -11.92 11.71 -9.43
N HIS A 29 -12.48 12.18 -10.57
CA HIS A 29 -13.94 12.39 -10.69
C HIS A 29 -14.67 11.09 -10.99
N THR A 30 -13.96 10.01 -11.27
CA THR A 30 -14.60 8.75 -11.62
C THR A 30 -15.33 8.20 -10.41
N ARG A 31 -16.61 7.89 -10.58
CA ARG A 31 -17.38 7.27 -9.52
C ARG A 31 -16.95 5.84 -9.35
N LEU A 32 -17.01 5.33 -8.11
CA LEU A 32 -16.64 3.94 -7.85
C LEU A 32 -17.42 2.97 -8.74
N LEU A 33 -18.67 3.31 -9.01
CA LEU A 33 -19.53 2.49 -9.86
C LEU A 33 -19.03 2.39 -11.29
N ASP A 34 -18.26 3.38 -11.74
CA ASP A 34 -17.79 3.45 -13.13
C ASP A 34 -16.40 2.83 -13.32
N LEU A 35 -15.79 2.36 -12.24
CA LEU A 35 -14.49 1.69 -12.34
C LEU A 35 -14.64 0.34 -13.02
N THR A 36 -13.73 0.04 -13.94
CA THR A 36 -13.71 -1.27 -14.57
C THR A 36 -13.06 -2.27 -13.62
N GLU A 37 -13.32 -3.56 -13.86
CA GLU A 37 -12.68 -4.61 -13.09
C GLU A 37 -11.15 -4.51 -13.17
N HIS A 38 -10.63 -4.22 -14.35
CA HIS A 38 -9.19 -4.05 -14.53
C HIS A 38 -8.63 -2.92 -13.67
N GLN A 39 -9.34 -1.79 -13.61
CA GLN A 39 -8.93 -0.66 -12.80
C GLN A 39 -8.93 -1.01 -11.31
N VAL A 40 -9.94 -1.72 -10.85
CA VAL A 40 -10.02 -2.17 -9.45
C VAL A 40 -8.88 -3.12 -9.13
N LEU A 41 -8.61 -4.09 -10.01
CA LEU A 41 -7.51 -5.03 -9.82
C LEU A 41 -6.17 -4.30 -9.76
N THR A 42 -5.97 -3.32 -10.64
CA THR A 42 -4.73 -2.54 -10.64
C THR A 42 -4.54 -1.79 -9.33
N LEU A 43 -5.60 -1.18 -8.80
CA LEU A 43 -5.54 -0.48 -7.53
C LEU A 43 -5.17 -1.43 -6.39
N ILE A 44 -5.77 -2.62 -6.39
CA ILE A 44 -5.48 -3.62 -5.36
C ILE A 44 -4.04 -4.11 -5.47
N GLU A 45 -3.57 -4.41 -6.69
CA GLU A 45 -2.21 -4.88 -6.90
C GLU A 45 -1.18 -3.84 -6.48
N VAL A 46 -1.43 -2.58 -6.82
CA VAL A 46 -0.54 -1.49 -6.43
C VAL A 46 -0.53 -1.31 -4.91
N ALA A 47 -1.70 -1.42 -4.28
CA ALA A 47 -1.79 -1.30 -2.83
C ALA A 47 -1.04 -2.41 -2.12
N VAL A 48 -1.24 -3.66 -2.54
CA VAL A 48 -0.59 -4.82 -1.91
C VAL A 48 0.92 -4.79 -2.17
N GLY A 49 1.31 -4.60 -3.43
CA GLY A 49 2.73 -4.58 -3.80
C GLY A 49 3.46 -3.41 -3.15
N GLY A 50 2.84 -2.24 -3.13
CA GLY A 50 3.42 -1.07 -2.50
C GLY A 50 3.60 -1.23 -1.00
N PHE A 51 2.61 -1.83 -0.34
CA PHE A 51 2.72 -2.12 1.08
C PHE A 51 3.87 -3.09 1.38
N GLN A 52 3.97 -4.16 0.60
CA GLN A 52 5.03 -5.15 0.78
C GLN A 52 6.41 -4.54 0.56
N ASP A 53 6.56 -3.74 -0.49
CA ASP A 53 7.83 -3.06 -0.77
C ASP A 53 8.19 -2.07 0.33
N ALA A 54 7.22 -1.32 0.81
CA ALA A 54 7.45 -0.36 1.88
C ALA A 54 7.86 -1.05 3.17
N MET A 55 7.23 -2.18 3.51
CA MET A 55 7.61 -2.96 4.68
C MET A 55 9.04 -3.49 4.56
N ARG A 56 9.40 -3.98 3.37
CA ARG A 56 10.74 -4.47 3.11
C ARG A 56 11.78 -3.35 3.28
N ASP A 57 11.47 -2.16 2.77
CA ASP A 57 12.38 -1.02 2.89
C ASP A 57 12.54 -0.57 4.34
N ILE A 58 11.46 -0.57 5.10
CA ILE A 58 11.51 -0.20 6.51
C ILE A 58 12.36 -1.19 7.30
N VAL A 59 12.17 -2.48 7.07
CA VAL A 59 12.97 -3.52 7.74
C VAL A 59 14.44 -3.39 7.35
N ALA A 60 14.73 -3.13 6.08
CA ALA A 60 16.10 -2.96 5.62
C ALA A 60 16.77 -1.72 6.24
N ALA A 61 16.00 -0.65 6.46
CA ALA A 61 16.51 0.57 7.07
C ALA A 61 16.73 0.41 8.59
N HIS A 62 16.11 -0.59 9.20
CA HIS A 62 16.20 -0.85 10.64
C HIS A 62 16.65 -2.27 10.90
N PRO A 63 17.95 -2.58 10.64
CA PRO A 63 18.45 -3.95 10.77
C PRO A 63 18.41 -4.47 12.22
N ASP A 64 18.24 -3.58 13.18
CA ASP A 64 18.12 -3.96 14.59
C ASP A 64 16.73 -4.47 14.95
N MET A 65 15.78 -4.34 14.06
CA MET A 65 14.43 -4.83 14.32
C MET A 65 14.45 -6.35 14.32
N ASP A 66 13.67 -6.89 15.23
CA ASP A 66 13.55 -8.34 15.35
C ASP A 66 12.88 -8.89 14.10
N PRO A 67 13.60 -9.70 13.30
CA PRO A 67 13.02 -10.29 12.10
C PRO A 67 12.02 -11.40 12.38
N GLU A 68 11.88 -11.77 13.64
CA GLU A 68 10.97 -12.83 14.03
C GLU A 68 9.57 -12.34 14.32
N VAL A 69 9.28 -11.09 13.99
CA VAL A 69 7.92 -10.59 14.16
C VAL A 69 7.00 -11.50 13.35
N PRO A 70 6.11 -12.23 13.99
CA PRO A 70 5.25 -13.14 13.28
C PRO A 70 4.12 -12.37 12.60
N PHE A 71 3.78 -12.81 11.43
CA PHE A 71 2.65 -12.28 10.70
C PHE A 71 1.66 -13.37 10.42
#